data_bb5f44c4c17fcbc88838837c13590ca6
#
_entry.id   bb5f44c4c17fcbc88838837c13590ca6
#
_cell.length_a   1.000
_cell.length_b   1.000
_cell.length_c   1.000
_cell.angle_alpha   90.00
_cell.angle_beta   90.00
_cell.angle_gamma   90.00
#
_symmetry.space_group_name_H-M   'P 1'
#
loop_
_entity.id
_entity.type
_entity.pdbx_description
1 polymer ?
#
loop_
_entity_poly.entity_id
_entity_poly.type
_entity_poly.pdbx_seq_one_letter_code
_entity_poly.pdbx_strand_id
1 'polypeptide(L)'
;LVVWGAGRVGRGFTADLFHEPQWRTVFVDIDARLIRLLNERRAYTIFKAQSGGVSRTLIEGGFSALHTDETAALETLFEENGLLVDIAVPRESLEQVADMIAPLIAHRARVNPAPMDFMMNVNTALPNAAFAMLLEQRLTGEAFIYYKNNVGVSTAAALCISPFATEAMLREDPLALLNNGYAEMAVGRQAFKGALPGVPRIRLSDDIQAEEIRRLYTLNMAHALCCYLGVKKGYRTVLEAVRDSELRGVLKRALEEASMGLQAVYGFSAEAMAAWRGVILELLDNPYINDNLSRLGTDTRRKLSTSDRLCGPA
;
A
#
# COMPACT_ATOMS: atom_id res chain seq x y z
N LEU A 1 0.27 -13.21 -9.34
CA LEU A 1 -0.14 -12.15 -8.42
C LEU A 1 -1.60 -11.79 -8.65
N VAL A 2 -2.40 -11.73 -7.60
CA VAL A 2 -3.72 -11.11 -7.59
C VAL A 2 -3.60 -9.76 -6.89
N VAL A 3 -4.10 -8.69 -7.51
CA VAL A 3 -4.16 -7.36 -6.90
C VAL A 3 -5.63 -7.03 -6.65
N TRP A 4 -6.05 -7.18 -5.40
CA TRP A 4 -7.41 -6.88 -4.96
C TRP A 4 -7.52 -5.40 -4.58
N GLY A 5 -8.20 -4.65 -5.42
CA GLY A 5 -8.20 -3.19 -5.45
C GLY A 5 -7.29 -2.66 -6.56
N ALA A 6 -7.83 -2.53 -7.78
CA ALA A 6 -7.10 -2.03 -8.96
C ALA A 6 -6.98 -0.50 -8.96
N GLY A 7 -6.88 0.10 -7.78
CA GLY A 7 -6.73 1.53 -7.56
C GLY A 7 -5.31 2.06 -7.80
N ARG A 8 -5.04 3.24 -7.23
CA ARG A 8 -3.75 3.94 -7.39
C ARG A 8 -2.57 3.18 -6.81
N VAL A 9 -2.74 2.51 -5.67
CA VAL A 9 -1.67 1.71 -5.05
C VAL A 9 -1.55 0.37 -5.76
N GLY A 10 -2.64 -0.39 -5.94
CA GLY A 10 -2.61 -1.71 -6.56
C GLY A 10 -2.01 -1.69 -7.96
N ARG A 11 -2.56 -0.87 -8.89
CA ARG A 11 -2.02 -0.75 -10.26
C ARG A 11 -0.75 0.10 -10.34
N GLY A 12 -0.74 1.22 -9.61
CA GLY A 12 0.33 2.21 -9.75
C GLY A 12 1.60 1.89 -8.98
N PHE A 13 1.55 0.96 -8.03
CA PHE A 13 2.70 0.61 -7.21
C PHE A 13 2.93 -0.90 -7.16
N THR A 14 2.02 -1.69 -6.59
CA THR A 14 2.26 -3.14 -6.45
C THR A 14 2.45 -3.82 -7.80
N ALA A 15 1.56 -3.60 -8.77
CA ALA A 15 1.69 -4.22 -10.09
C ALA A 15 2.92 -3.74 -10.86
N ASP A 16 3.37 -2.49 -10.67
CA ASP A 16 4.64 -2.00 -11.24
C ASP A 16 5.85 -2.73 -10.64
N LEU A 17 5.84 -3.00 -9.33
CA LEU A 17 6.92 -3.78 -8.69
C LEU A 17 7.00 -5.21 -9.23
N PHE A 18 5.86 -5.82 -9.49
CA PHE A 18 5.73 -7.20 -9.99
C PHE A 18 5.65 -7.30 -11.52
N HIS A 19 5.86 -6.21 -12.26
CA HIS A 19 5.87 -6.25 -13.72
C HIS A 19 7.18 -6.87 -14.24
N GLU A 20 7.28 -8.17 -14.05
CA GLU A 20 8.42 -9.03 -14.37
C GLU A 20 7.93 -10.25 -15.17
N PRO A 21 8.71 -10.80 -16.12
CA PRO A 21 8.26 -11.87 -17.03
C PRO A 21 7.70 -13.13 -16.34
N GLN A 22 8.18 -13.43 -15.12
CA GLN A 22 7.75 -14.59 -14.35
C GLN A 22 6.43 -14.38 -13.60
N TRP A 23 5.91 -13.15 -13.57
CA TRP A 23 4.68 -12.81 -12.86
C TRP A 23 3.54 -12.48 -13.83
N ARG A 24 2.41 -13.15 -13.65
CA ARG A 24 1.14 -12.76 -14.26
C ARG A 24 0.32 -12.02 -13.20
N THR A 25 -0.22 -10.86 -13.54
CA THR A 25 -1.06 -10.07 -12.62
C THR A 25 -2.53 -10.20 -13.02
N VAL A 26 -3.39 -10.45 -12.01
CA VAL A 26 -4.85 -10.37 -12.17
C VAL A 26 -5.37 -9.27 -11.24
N PHE A 27 -5.91 -8.22 -11.81
CA PHE A 27 -6.59 -7.18 -11.05
C PHE A 27 -8.00 -7.62 -10.69
N VAL A 28 -8.42 -7.38 -9.43
CA VAL A 28 -9.80 -7.63 -8.98
C VAL A 28 -10.35 -6.32 -8.41
N ASP A 29 -11.48 -5.85 -8.91
CA ASP A 29 -12.10 -4.60 -8.44
C ASP A 29 -13.62 -4.64 -8.57
N ILE A 30 -14.31 -3.78 -7.81
CA ILE A 30 -15.76 -3.57 -7.87
C ILE A 30 -16.17 -2.59 -8.98
N ASP A 31 -15.23 -1.87 -9.57
CA ASP A 31 -15.50 -0.91 -10.65
C ASP A 31 -15.52 -1.63 -12.01
N ALA A 32 -16.70 -2.01 -12.45
CA ALA A 32 -16.92 -2.69 -13.73
C ALA A 32 -16.43 -1.87 -14.95
N ARG A 33 -16.42 -0.53 -14.87
CA ARG A 33 -15.88 0.34 -15.92
C ARG A 33 -14.36 0.23 -15.99
N LEU A 34 -13.69 0.27 -14.83
CA LEU A 34 -12.25 0.10 -14.74
C LEU A 34 -11.82 -1.27 -15.28
N ILE A 35 -12.49 -2.36 -14.84
CA ILE A 35 -12.21 -3.73 -15.27
C ILE A 35 -12.34 -3.86 -16.80
N ARG A 36 -13.43 -3.35 -17.39
CA ARG A 36 -13.61 -3.35 -18.84
C ARG A 36 -12.49 -2.60 -19.56
N LEU A 37 -12.15 -1.39 -19.12
CA LEU A 37 -11.09 -0.58 -19.74
C LEU A 37 -9.71 -1.27 -19.66
N LEU A 38 -9.39 -1.91 -18.53
CA LEU A 38 -8.14 -2.66 -18.37
C LEU A 38 -8.07 -3.84 -19.36
N ASN A 39 -9.15 -4.58 -19.51
CA ASN A 39 -9.21 -5.73 -20.44
C ASN A 39 -9.20 -5.31 -21.92
N GLU A 40 -9.86 -4.19 -22.27
CA GLU A 40 -9.87 -3.65 -23.62
C GLU A 40 -8.53 -3.06 -24.03
N ARG A 41 -7.93 -2.22 -23.19
CA ARG A 41 -6.70 -1.49 -23.53
C ARG A 41 -5.45 -2.32 -23.38
N ARG A 42 -5.41 -3.23 -22.43
CA ARG A 42 -4.26 -4.08 -22.11
C ARG A 42 -2.97 -3.30 -21.87
N ALA A 43 -3.10 -2.00 -21.58
CA ALA A 43 -2.00 -1.11 -21.27
C ALA A 43 -2.47 0.07 -20.42
N TYR A 44 -1.58 0.61 -19.58
CA TYR A 44 -1.79 1.86 -18.84
C TYR A 44 -0.45 2.50 -18.49
N THR A 45 -0.47 3.83 -18.27
CA THR A 45 0.71 4.63 -17.99
C THR A 45 0.83 4.99 -16.52
N ILE A 46 2.01 4.80 -15.94
CA ILE A 46 2.36 5.29 -14.61
C ILE A 46 3.32 6.46 -14.77
N PHE A 47 2.91 7.64 -14.31
CA PHE A 47 3.75 8.82 -14.19
C PHE A 47 4.46 8.76 -12.83
N LYS A 48 5.80 8.72 -12.85
CA LYS A 48 6.65 8.65 -11.64
C LYS A 48 7.31 10.01 -11.43
N ALA A 49 6.81 10.75 -10.45
CA ALA A 49 7.29 12.06 -10.10
C ALA A 49 8.40 11.97 -9.05
N GLN A 50 9.64 12.24 -9.45
CA GLN A 50 10.82 12.27 -8.59
C GLN A 50 11.40 13.68 -8.54
N SER A 51 12.37 13.96 -7.68
CA SER A 51 12.99 15.29 -7.54
C SER A 51 13.58 15.82 -8.85
N GLY A 52 14.03 14.94 -9.73
CA GLY A 52 14.60 15.28 -11.04
C GLY A 52 13.59 15.44 -12.18
N GLY A 53 12.28 15.25 -11.93
CA GLY A 53 11.26 15.36 -12.97
C GLY A 53 10.22 14.24 -12.94
N VAL A 54 9.41 14.16 -13.99
CA VAL A 54 8.38 13.13 -14.17
C VAL A 54 8.80 12.19 -15.29
N SER A 55 9.02 10.93 -14.94
CA SER A 55 9.23 9.85 -15.91
C SER A 55 7.92 9.09 -16.15
N ARG A 56 7.89 8.29 -17.22
CA ARG A 56 6.74 7.48 -17.63
C ARG A 56 7.13 6.03 -17.70
N THR A 57 6.29 5.16 -17.14
CA THR A 57 6.39 3.72 -17.30
C THR A 57 5.10 3.23 -17.94
N LEU A 58 5.20 2.65 -19.13
CA LEU A 58 4.08 1.96 -19.75
C LEU A 58 4.04 0.52 -19.22
N ILE A 59 2.93 0.14 -18.64
CA ILE A 59 2.62 -1.24 -18.30
C ILE A 59 1.79 -1.80 -19.46
N GLU A 60 2.35 -2.75 -20.19
CA GLU A 60 1.73 -3.32 -21.38
C GLU A 60 1.67 -4.84 -21.28
N GLY A 61 0.48 -5.40 -21.37
CA GLY A 61 0.28 -6.84 -21.23
C GLY A 61 0.64 -7.38 -19.85
N GLY A 62 0.80 -8.70 -19.76
CA GLY A 62 1.16 -9.38 -18.50
C GLY A 62 0.07 -9.34 -17.43
N PHE A 63 -1.11 -8.77 -17.73
CA PHE A 63 -2.22 -8.69 -16.80
C PHE A 63 -3.59 -8.98 -17.45
N SER A 64 -4.55 -9.30 -16.60
CA SER A 64 -6.00 -9.34 -16.87
C SER A 64 -6.75 -8.72 -15.70
N ALA A 65 -8.05 -8.51 -15.85
CA ALA A 65 -8.85 -7.93 -14.79
C ALA A 65 -10.19 -8.66 -14.66
N LEU A 66 -10.66 -8.90 -13.43
CA LEU A 66 -11.90 -9.55 -13.06
C LEU A 66 -12.74 -8.62 -12.18
N HIS A 67 -14.04 -8.62 -12.41
CA HIS A 67 -14.97 -8.00 -11.49
C HIS A 67 -15.21 -8.89 -10.28
N THR A 68 -15.47 -8.31 -9.11
CA THR A 68 -15.71 -9.08 -7.87
C THR A 68 -16.90 -10.02 -7.93
N ASP A 69 -17.85 -9.81 -8.85
CA ASP A 69 -19.02 -10.68 -9.05
C ASP A 69 -18.72 -11.91 -9.95
N GLU A 70 -17.53 -11.97 -10.56
CA GLU A 70 -17.13 -13.10 -11.42
C GLU A 70 -16.69 -14.31 -10.58
N THR A 71 -17.56 -14.81 -9.71
CA THR A 71 -17.26 -15.82 -8.68
C THR A 71 -16.58 -17.06 -9.26
N ALA A 72 -17.06 -17.63 -10.36
CA ALA A 72 -16.44 -18.82 -10.96
C ALA A 72 -15.02 -18.57 -11.48
N ALA A 73 -14.75 -17.38 -12.02
CA ALA A 73 -13.41 -17.01 -12.46
C ALA A 73 -12.47 -16.78 -11.27
N LEU A 74 -12.99 -16.19 -10.19
CA LEU A 74 -12.23 -16.02 -8.93
C LEU A 74 -11.94 -17.36 -8.25
N GLU A 75 -12.88 -18.30 -8.22
CA GLU A 75 -12.64 -19.67 -7.73
C GLU A 75 -11.53 -20.35 -8.52
N THR A 76 -11.59 -20.31 -9.87
CA THR A 76 -10.52 -20.87 -10.72
C THR A 76 -9.17 -20.20 -10.45
N LEU A 77 -9.15 -18.87 -10.26
CA LEU A 77 -7.94 -18.13 -9.92
C LEU A 77 -7.35 -18.56 -8.57
N PHE A 78 -8.22 -18.84 -7.59
CA PHE A 78 -7.78 -19.32 -6.27
C PHE A 78 -7.36 -20.79 -6.24
N GLU A 79 -7.55 -21.53 -7.32
CA GLU A 79 -7.01 -22.89 -7.48
C GLU A 79 -5.53 -22.89 -7.92
N GLU A 80 -4.98 -21.78 -8.38
CA GLU A 80 -3.61 -21.72 -8.91
C GLU A 80 -2.55 -21.93 -7.83
N ASN A 81 -1.45 -22.57 -8.19
CA ASN A 81 -0.28 -22.73 -7.31
C ASN A 81 0.52 -21.44 -7.22
N GLY A 82 1.19 -21.23 -6.09
CA GLY A 82 2.03 -20.05 -5.87
C GLY A 82 1.22 -18.75 -5.82
N LEU A 83 -0.03 -18.81 -5.36
CA LEU A 83 -0.92 -17.67 -5.31
C LEU A 83 -0.45 -16.65 -4.27
N LEU A 84 -0.19 -15.43 -4.73
CA LEU A 84 0.10 -14.26 -3.90
C LEU A 84 -0.99 -13.21 -4.15
N VAL A 85 -1.63 -12.73 -3.10
CA VAL A 85 -2.73 -11.75 -3.17
C VAL A 85 -2.33 -10.46 -2.47
N ASP A 86 -2.24 -9.36 -3.20
CA ASP A 86 -2.07 -8.01 -2.64
C ASP A 86 -3.43 -7.37 -2.37
N ILE A 87 -3.69 -6.98 -1.13
CA ILE A 87 -4.92 -6.27 -0.72
C ILE A 87 -4.60 -4.78 -0.69
N ALA A 88 -5.07 -4.04 -1.70
CA ALA A 88 -4.80 -2.61 -1.89
C ALA A 88 -6.09 -1.77 -1.92
N VAL A 89 -6.93 -1.98 -0.92
CA VAL A 89 -8.24 -1.33 -0.77
C VAL A 89 -8.24 -0.30 0.38
N PRO A 90 -9.23 0.62 0.44
CA PRO A 90 -9.47 1.42 1.62
C PRO A 90 -9.74 0.56 2.86
N ARG A 91 -9.32 1.02 4.05
CA ARG A 91 -9.51 0.29 5.31
C ARG A 91 -10.96 -0.11 5.55
N GLU A 92 -11.89 0.78 5.28
CA GLU A 92 -13.33 0.60 5.46
C GLU A 92 -13.94 -0.51 4.57
N SER A 93 -13.21 -0.93 3.55
CA SER A 93 -13.61 -2.03 2.68
C SER A 93 -13.11 -3.41 3.13
N LEU A 94 -12.26 -3.48 4.17
CA LEU A 94 -11.64 -4.75 4.59
C LEU A 94 -12.65 -5.82 4.99
N GLU A 95 -13.72 -5.44 5.66
CA GLU A 95 -14.77 -6.37 6.07
C GLU A 95 -15.46 -6.99 4.84
N GLN A 96 -15.85 -6.17 3.88
CA GLN A 96 -16.45 -6.63 2.62
C GLN A 96 -15.47 -7.52 1.83
N VAL A 97 -14.19 -7.16 1.78
CA VAL A 97 -13.16 -7.98 1.12
C VAL A 97 -13.00 -9.33 1.81
N ALA A 98 -13.04 -9.37 3.14
CA ALA A 98 -12.99 -10.64 3.88
C ALA A 98 -14.24 -11.50 3.61
N ASP A 99 -15.44 -10.90 3.45
CA ASP A 99 -16.66 -11.61 3.06
C ASP A 99 -16.53 -12.28 1.69
N MET A 100 -15.86 -11.62 0.75
CA MET A 100 -15.63 -12.15 -0.60
C MET A 100 -14.52 -13.21 -0.64
N ILE A 101 -13.44 -13.02 0.13
CA ILE A 101 -12.24 -13.89 0.10
C ILE A 101 -12.42 -15.16 0.93
N ALA A 102 -13.16 -15.12 2.04
CA ALA A 102 -13.33 -16.31 2.88
C ALA A 102 -13.95 -17.52 2.15
N PRO A 103 -15.00 -17.37 1.30
CA PRO A 103 -15.48 -18.45 0.47
C PRO A 103 -14.45 -19.02 -0.52
N LEU A 104 -13.60 -18.14 -1.10
CA LEU A 104 -12.53 -18.54 -2.02
C LEU A 104 -11.43 -19.35 -1.30
N ILE A 105 -11.08 -18.97 -0.07
CA ILE A 105 -10.19 -19.75 0.78
C ILE A 105 -10.82 -21.12 1.11
N ALA A 106 -12.11 -21.15 1.43
CA ALA A 106 -12.82 -22.39 1.71
C ALA A 106 -12.93 -23.29 0.47
N HIS A 107 -13.12 -22.71 -0.72
CA HIS A 107 -13.06 -23.44 -1.99
C HIS A 107 -11.66 -24.05 -2.20
N ARG A 108 -10.60 -23.22 -2.10
CA ARG A 108 -9.23 -23.65 -2.25
C ARG A 108 -8.85 -24.79 -1.29
N ALA A 109 -9.29 -24.71 -0.03
CA ALA A 109 -9.03 -25.76 0.96
C ALA A 109 -9.47 -27.16 0.51
N ARG A 110 -10.53 -27.24 -0.31
CA ARG A 110 -11.09 -28.50 -0.84
C ARG A 110 -10.43 -28.96 -2.12
N VAL A 111 -10.06 -28.02 -3.01
CA VAL A 111 -9.63 -28.37 -4.39
C VAL A 111 -8.12 -28.31 -4.59
N ASN A 112 -7.44 -27.40 -3.92
CA ASN A 112 -5.98 -27.24 -3.97
C ASN A 112 -5.44 -26.69 -2.64
N PRO A 113 -5.15 -27.52 -1.63
CA PRO A 113 -4.70 -27.06 -0.33
C PRO A 113 -3.22 -26.59 -0.29
N ALA A 114 -2.62 -26.28 -1.44
CA ALA A 114 -1.29 -25.69 -1.49
C ALA A 114 -1.25 -24.33 -0.80
N PRO A 115 -0.12 -23.90 -0.21
CA PRO A 115 0.01 -22.61 0.45
C PRO A 115 -0.34 -21.42 -0.46
N MET A 116 -0.82 -20.36 0.15
CA MET A 116 -1.02 -19.05 -0.47
C MET A 116 -0.73 -17.93 0.52
N ASP A 117 -0.47 -16.73 0.03
CA ASP A 117 -0.10 -15.61 0.88
C ASP A 117 -0.81 -14.33 0.51
N PHE A 118 -1.09 -13.50 1.52
CA PHE A 118 -1.59 -12.15 1.39
C PHE A 118 -0.52 -11.13 1.76
N MET A 119 -0.44 -10.05 0.97
CA MET A 119 0.26 -8.81 1.31
C MET A 119 -0.78 -7.73 1.57
N MET A 120 -0.76 -7.15 2.77
CA MET A 120 -1.72 -6.15 3.19
C MET A 120 -1.18 -4.74 2.92
N ASN A 121 -1.52 -4.17 1.77
CA ASN A 121 -1.13 -2.83 1.35
C ASN A 121 -2.22 -1.81 1.69
N VAL A 122 -2.64 -1.80 2.95
CA VAL A 122 -3.76 -1.03 3.47
C VAL A 122 -3.26 0.02 4.46
N ASN A 123 -3.74 1.25 4.32
CA ASN A 123 -3.32 2.37 5.18
C ASN A 123 -4.02 2.35 6.55
N THR A 124 -3.63 1.41 7.38
CA THR A 124 -4.08 1.29 8.79
C THR A 124 -2.96 0.68 9.62
N ALA A 125 -3.01 0.81 10.94
CA ALA A 125 -2.10 0.10 11.82
C ALA A 125 -2.43 -1.40 11.85
N LEU A 126 -1.40 -2.24 11.80
CA LEU A 126 -1.51 -3.71 11.85
C LEU A 126 -2.55 -4.30 10.88
N PRO A 127 -2.47 -3.99 9.57
CA PRO A 127 -3.49 -4.41 8.60
C PRO A 127 -3.58 -5.94 8.48
N ASN A 128 -2.47 -6.64 8.65
CA ASN A 128 -2.40 -8.10 8.66
C ASN A 128 -3.21 -8.71 9.83
N ALA A 129 -3.05 -8.19 11.04
CA ALA A 129 -3.79 -8.67 12.20
C ALA A 129 -5.29 -8.40 12.07
N ALA A 130 -5.65 -7.19 11.59
CA ALA A 130 -7.05 -6.84 11.35
C ALA A 130 -7.71 -7.77 10.32
N PHE A 131 -7.04 -8.02 9.20
CA PHE A 131 -7.57 -8.89 8.15
C PHE A 131 -7.61 -10.36 8.57
N ALA A 132 -6.58 -10.85 9.28
CA ALA A 132 -6.55 -12.18 9.84
C ALA A 132 -7.74 -12.43 10.79
N MET A 133 -8.04 -11.50 11.68
CA MET A 133 -9.20 -11.58 12.57
C MET A 133 -10.52 -11.66 11.79
N LEU A 134 -10.67 -10.87 10.74
CA LEU A 134 -11.88 -10.89 9.90
C LEU A 134 -12.05 -12.24 9.18
N LEU A 135 -10.97 -12.84 8.70
CA LEU A 135 -10.99 -14.18 8.09
C LEU A 135 -11.29 -15.28 9.11
N GLU A 136 -10.70 -15.19 10.32
CA GLU A 136 -10.95 -16.15 11.42
C GLU A 136 -12.42 -16.17 11.87
N GLN A 137 -13.11 -15.05 11.80
CA GLN A 137 -14.55 -14.97 12.12
C GLN A 137 -15.44 -15.63 11.05
N ARG A 138 -14.95 -15.82 9.83
CA ARG A 138 -15.70 -16.31 8.66
C ARG A 138 -15.39 -17.74 8.30
N LEU A 139 -14.23 -18.23 8.65
CA LEU A 139 -13.78 -19.58 8.30
C LEU A 139 -14.07 -20.55 9.44
N THR A 140 -14.53 -21.76 9.09
CA THR A 140 -14.86 -22.82 10.04
C THR A 140 -14.38 -24.19 9.51
N GLY A 141 -14.30 -25.21 10.39
CA GLY A 141 -13.99 -26.57 10.02
C GLY A 141 -12.67 -26.71 9.27
N GLU A 142 -12.67 -27.45 8.17
CA GLU A 142 -11.48 -27.73 7.34
C GLU A 142 -10.90 -26.43 6.72
N ALA A 143 -11.74 -25.49 6.34
CA ALA A 143 -11.30 -24.22 5.79
C ALA A 143 -10.51 -23.39 6.81
N PHE A 144 -10.92 -23.40 8.08
CA PHE A 144 -10.18 -22.76 9.16
C PHE A 144 -8.83 -23.43 9.43
N ILE A 145 -8.81 -24.79 9.43
CA ILE A 145 -7.57 -25.57 9.60
C ILE A 145 -6.60 -25.26 8.45
N TYR A 146 -7.09 -25.28 7.21
CA TYR A 146 -6.30 -24.89 6.03
C TYR A 146 -5.75 -23.47 6.16
N TYR A 147 -6.59 -22.51 6.51
CA TYR A 147 -6.19 -21.11 6.70
C TYR A 147 -5.04 -20.97 7.71
N LYS A 148 -5.16 -21.57 8.88
CA LYS A 148 -4.13 -21.50 9.94
C LYS A 148 -2.79 -22.11 9.51
N ASN A 149 -2.80 -23.16 8.71
CA ASN A 149 -1.60 -23.92 8.34
C ASN A 149 -0.96 -23.42 7.03
N ASN A 150 -1.76 -22.99 6.05
CA ASN A 150 -1.32 -22.80 4.68
C ASN A 150 -1.55 -21.36 4.14
N VAL A 151 -2.16 -20.46 4.90
CA VAL A 151 -2.40 -19.09 4.45
C VAL A 151 -1.56 -18.11 5.26
N GLY A 152 -0.64 -17.44 4.59
CA GLY A 152 0.15 -16.35 5.17
C GLY A 152 -0.55 -15.00 5.04
N VAL A 153 -0.42 -14.13 6.05
CA VAL A 153 -0.93 -12.76 5.97
C VAL A 153 0.15 -11.80 6.45
N SER A 154 0.84 -11.16 5.51
CA SER A 154 1.92 -10.22 5.75
C SER A 154 1.45 -8.77 5.60
N THR A 155 1.99 -7.87 6.42
CA THR A 155 1.92 -6.43 6.14
C THR A 155 2.87 -6.09 4.98
N ALA A 156 2.47 -5.10 4.15
CA ALA A 156 3.31 -4.47 3.15
C ALA A 156 3.54 -3.00 3.51
N ALA A 157 4.80 -2.58 3.56
CA ALA A 157 5.20 -1.23 3.95
C ALA A 157 6.06 -0.56 2.88
N ALA A 158 5.65 0.63 2.42
CA ALA A 158 6.37 1.41 1.42
C ALA A 158 6.21 2.92 1.63
N LEU A 159 7.19 3.70 1.15
CA LEU A 159 7.11 5.17 1.09
C LEU A 159 6.42 5.65 -0.21
N CYS A 160 5.40 4.93 -0.64
CA CYS A 160 4.65 5.28 -1.84
C CYS A 160 3.63 6.40 -1.54
N ILE A 161 3.76 7.49 -2.27
CA ILE A 161 2.79 8.59 -2.31
C ILE A 161 2.13 8.54 -3.68
N SER A 162 0.82 8.28 -3.73
CA SER A 162 0.08 8.15 -4.97
C SER A 162 -1.16 9.07 -4.95
N PRO A 163 -1.01 10.35 -5.33
CA PRO A 163 -2.12 11.28 -5.49
C PRO A 163 -2.96 10.94 -6.72
N PHE A 164 -3.97 11.73 -7.02
CA PHE A 164 -4.71 11.60 -8.27
C PHE A 164 -3.85 12.05 -9.45
N ALA A 165 -3.95 11.34 -10.58
CA ALA A 165 -3.39 11.80 -11.84
C ALA A 165 -4.05 13.13 -12.25
N THR A 166 -3.27 14.00 -12.91
CA THR A 166 -3.79 15.29 -13.38
C THR A 166 -4.72 15.09 -14.58
N GLU A 167 -5.57 16.08 -14.86
CA GLU A 167 -6.42 16.04 -16.06
C GLU A 167 -5.61 15.89 -17.36
N ALA A 168 -4.41 16.46 -17.42
CA ALA A 168 -3.54 16.33 -18.58
C ALA A 168 -3.09 14.86 -18.77
N MET A 169 -2.70 14.19 -17.68
CA MET A 169 -2.34 12.77 -17.70
C MET A 169 -3.54 11.90 -18.07
N LEU A 170 -4.73 12.20 -17.55
CA LEU A 170 -5.95 11.45 -17.85
C LEU A 170 -6.47 11.68 -19.27
N ARG A 171 -6.18 12.83 -19.89
CA ARG A 171 -6.44 13.04 -21.32
C ARG A 171 -5.51 12.22 -22.22
N GLU A 172 -4.26 12.05 -21.79
CA GLU A 172 -3.28 11.21 -22.51
C GLU A 172 -3.63 9.72 -22.37
N ASP A 173 -3.92 9.28 -21.16
CA ASP A 173 -4.32 7.90 -20.85
C ASP A 173 -5.40 7.89 -19.75
N PRO A 174 -6.66 7.48 -20.06
CA PRO A 174 -7.75 7.42 -19.08
C PRO A 174 -7.47 6.50 -17.89
N LEU A 175 -6.49 5.59 -18.01
CA LEU A 175 -6.03 4.71 -16.95
C LEU A 175 -4.78 5.20 -16.25
N ALA A 176 -4.31 6.41 -16.56
CA ALA A 176 -3.09 7.00 -16.02
C ALA A 176 -3.08 7.03 -14.50
N LEU A 177 -1.90 6.81 -13.95
CA LEU A 177 -1.61 6.86 -12.52
C LEU A 177 -0.44 7.79 -12.25
N LEU A 178 -0.40 8.38 -11.07
CA LEU A 178 0.70 9.22 -10.61
C LEU A 178 1.19 8.71 -9.26
N ASN A 179 2.51 8.54 -9.12
CA ASN A 179 3.14 8.27 -7.85
C ASN A 179 4.51 8.97 -7.73
N ASN A 180 5.15 8.86 -6.56
CA ASN A 180 6.47 9.44 -6.29
C ASN A 180 7.65 8.60 -6.82
N GLY A 181 7.41 7.56 -7.60
CA GLY A 181 8.47 6.69 -8.15
C GLY A 181 9.25 5.91 -7.08
N TYR A 182 8.71 5.74 -5.87
CA TYR A 182 9.37 4.92 -4.85
C TYR A 182 9.47 3.47 -5.33
N ALA A 183 10.65 2.89 -5.23
CA ALA A 183 10.98 1.67 -5.95
C ALA A 183 11.01 0.39 -5.11
N GLU A 184 10.65 0.45 -3.82
CA GLU A 184 10.78 -0.68 -2.89
C GLU A 184 9.53 -0.85 -2.03
N MET A 185 9.18 -2.11 -1.75
CA MET A 185 8.18 -2.49 -0.75
C MET A 185 8.78 -3.51 0.23
N ALA A 186 8.65 -3.27 1.52
CA ALA A 186 8.99 -4.25 2.53
C ALA A 186 7.80 -5.15 2.83
N VAL A 187 8.04 -6.45 3.00
CA VAL A 187 7.05 -7.44 3.43
C VAL A 187 7.64 -8.35 4.51
N GLY A 188 6.81 -8.82 5.43
CA GLY A 188 7.24 -9.67 6.55
C GLY A 188 7.57 -11.09 6.10
N ARG A 189 8.84 -11.48 6.15
CA ARG A 189 9.32 -12.82 5.78
C ARG A 189 8.60 -13.94 6.50
N GLN A 190 8.43 -13.80 7.82
CA GLN A 190 7.91 -14.88 8.69
C GLN A 190 6.43 -15.18 8.49
N ALA A 191 5.69 -14.27 7.86
CA ALA A 191 4.26 -14.44 7.61
C ALA A 191 3.95 -15.35 6.42
N PHE A 192 4.91 -15.56 5.51
CA PHE A 192 4.71 -16.37 4.31
C PHE A 192 4.63 -17.86 4.64
N LYS A 193 3.68 -18.53 4.01
CA LYS A 193 3.50 -20.00 4.04
C LYS A 193 3.91 -20.64 2.72
N GLY A 194 3.82 -19.91 1.63
CA GLY A 194 4.28 -20.29 0.30
C GLY A 194 5.70 -19.83 0.00
N ALA A 195 6.03 -19.80 -1.29
CA ALA A 195 7.31 -19.29 -1.75
C ALA A 195 7.41 -17.78 -1.56
N LEU A 196 8.56 -17.31 -1.09
CA LEU A 196 8.83 -15.90 -1.00
C LEU A 196 8.86 -15.25 -2.40
N PRO A 197 8.31 -14.04 -2.58
CA PRO A 197 8.33 -13.37 -3.86
C PRO A 197 9.77 -13.06 -4.29
N GLY A 198 10.23 -13.70 -5.37
CA GLY A 198 11.57 -13.50 -5.95
C GLY A 198 11.65 -12.23 -6.81
N VAL A 199 11.12 -11.10 -6.33
CA VAL A 199 11.12 -9.81 -7.03
C VAL A 199 12.19 -8.91 -6.40
N PRO A 200 13.15 -8.38 -7.17
CA PRO A 200 14.27 -7.60 -6.62
C PRO A 200 13.84 -6.37 -5.80
N ARG A 201 12.68 -5.81 -6.12
CA ARG A 201 12.11 -4.62 -5.47
C ARG A 201 11.24 -4.94 -4.24
N ILE A 202 11.11 -6.23 -3.89
CA ILE A 202 10.44 -6.67 -2.66
C ILE A 202 11.51 -7.00 -1.63
N ARG A 203 11.61 -6.18 -0.59
CA ARG A 203 12.52 -6.39 0.52
C ARG A 203 11.84 -7.22 1.61
N LEU A 204 12.44 -8.35 1.95
CA LEU A 204 11.97 -9.20 3.04
C LEU A 204 12.45 -8.64 4.38
N SER A 205 11.54 -8.34 5.28
CA SER A 205 11.83 -7.85 6.63
C SER A 205 11.56 -8.95 7.66
N ASP A 206 12.46 -9.06 8.63
CA ASP A 206 12.26 -9.95 9.79
C ASP A 206 11.39 -9.30 10.87
N ASP A 207 11.30 -7.95 10.86
CA ASP A 207 10.38 -7.17 11.70
C ASP A 207 9.60 -6.16 10.84
N ILE A 208 8.56 -6.64 10.16
CA ILE A 208 7.71 -5.80 9.33
C ILE A 208 6.86 -4.83 10.16
N GLN A 209 6.59 -5.16 11.43
CA GLN A 209 5.85 -4.27 12.32
C GLN A 209 6.66 -3.02 12.64
N ALA A 210 7.94 -3.15 12.92
CA ALA A 210 8.83 -2.02 13.11
C ALA A 210 8.89 -1.12 11.86
N GLU A 211 8.95 -1.70 10.65
CA GLU A 211 8.92 -0.96 9.38
C GLU A 211 7.63 -0.17 9.19
N GLU A 212 6.48 -0.78 9.51
CA GLU A 212 5.19 -0.11 9.42
C GLU A 212 5.07 1.02 10.44
N ILE A 213 5.45 0.79 11.68
CA ILE A 213 5.46 1.82 12.74
C ILE A 213 6.42 2.96 12.36
N ARG A 214 7.60 2.64 11.83
CA ARG A 214 8.52 3.65 11.32
C ARG A 214 7.87 4.53 10.26
N ARG A 215 7.19 3.95 9.27
CA ARG A 215 6.45 4.68 8.24
C ARG A 215 5.31 5.52 8.85
N LEU A 216 4.55 4.93 9.77
CA LEU A 216 3.40 5.59 10.41
C LEU A 216 3.85 6.81 11.23
N TYR A 217 4.89 6.64 12.07
CA TYR A 217 5.37 7.66 13.00
C TYR A 217 6.35 8.68 12.37
N THR A 218 6.65 8.53 11.10
CA THR A 218 7.49 9.48 10.36
C THR A 218 6.76 10.05 9.14
N LEU A 219 6.63 9.34 8.03
CA LEU A 219 5.99 9.84 6.81
C LEU A 219 4.53 10.24 7.04
N ASN A 220 3.75 9.39 7.69
CA ASN A 220 2.34 9.68 7.90
C ASN A 220 2.13 10.78 8.96
N MET A 221 3.00 10.87 9.98
CA MET A 221 3.06 11.98 10.91
C MET A 221 3.39 13.28 10.17
N ALA A 222 4.41 13.28 9.35
CA ALA A 222 4.84 14.44 8.57
C ALA A 222 3.73 14.99 7.66
N HIS A 223 3.01 14.11 6.97
CA HIS A 223 1.83 14.49 6.19
C HIS A 223 0.73 15.13 7.05
N ALA A 224 0.47 14.57 8.24
CA ALA A 224 -0.55 15.11 9.14
C ALA A 224 -0.13 16.49 9.69
N LEU A 225 1.13 16.68 10.06
CA LEU A 225 1.66 17.98 10.49
C LEU A 225 1.57 19.02 9.37
N CYS A 226 2.02 18.69 8.15
CA CYS A 226 1.88 19.56 7.00
C CYS A 226 0.41 19.93 6.77
N CYS A 227 -0.51 18.96 6.89
CA CYS A 227 -1.93 19.19 6.71
C CYS A 227 -2.50 20.17 7.74
N TYR A 228 -2.42 19.83 9.02
CA TYR A 228 -3.12 20.61 10.05
C TYR A 228 -2.50 21.98 10.28
N LEU A 229 -1.17 22.08 10.29
CA LEU A 229 -0.49 23.35 10.45
C LEU A 229 -0.53 24.20 9.17
N GLY A 230 -0.44 23.56 7.99
CA GLY A 230 -0.54 24.23 6.71
C GLY A 230 -1.92 24.86 6.48
N VAL A 231 -3.00 24.11 6.74
CA VAL A 231 -4.38 24.62 6.67
C VAL A 231 -4.57 25.81 7.61
N LYS A 232 -4.02 25.78 8.82
CA LYS A 232 -4.09 26.90 9.77
C LYS A 232 -3.40 28.16 9.23
N LYS A 233 -2.38 28.01 8.37
CA LYS A 233 -1.68 29.13 7.68
C LYS A 233 -2.29 29.47 6.32
N GLY A 234 -3.36 28.78 5.88
CA GLY A 234 -4.04 29.05 4.62
C GLY A 234 -3.42 28.36 3.39
N TYR A 235 -2.49 27.42 3.58
CA TYR A 235 -1.92 26.62 2.50
C TYR A 235 -2.89 25.57 1.99
N ARG A 236 -2.72 25.13 0.75
CA ARG A 236 -3.58 24.16 0.08
C ARG A 236 -2.85 22.83 -0.24
N THR A 237 -1.53 22.87 -0.32
CA THR A 237 -0.72 21.73 -0.73
C THR A 237 0.38 21.41 0.29
N VAL A 238 0.85 20.16 0.28
CA VAL A 238 2.00 19.72 1.10
C VAL A 238 3.23 20.53 0.76
N LEU A 239 3.44 20.81 -0.54
CA LEU A 239 4.59 21.56 -1.02
C LEU A 239 4.65 22.98 -0.43
N GLU A 240 3.52 23.70 -0.42
CA GLU A 240 3.44 25.01 0.22
C GLU A 240 3.77 24.93 1.71
N ALA A 241 3.20 23.97 2.42
CA ALA A 241 3.42 23.78 3.86
C ALA A 241 4.88 23.43 4.18
N VAL A 242 5.52 22.53 3.43
CA VAL A 242 6.89 22.11 3.70
C VAL A 242 7.93 23.18 3.34
N ARG A 243 7.60 24.10 2.46
CA ARG A 243 8.45 25.25 2.06
C ARG A 243 8.33 26.45 2.98
N ASP A 244 7.32 26.49 3.85
CA ASP A 244 7.29 27.47 4.95
C ASP A 244 8.39 27.14 5.96
N SER A 245 9.25 28.12 6.27
CA SER A 245 10.45 27.90 7.10
C SER A 245 10.11 27.50 8.55
N GLU A 246 9.04 28.06 9.11
CA GLU A 246 8.57 27.73 10.47
C GLU A 246 8.02 26.32 10.52
N LEU A 247 7.13 25.95 9.58
CA LEU A 247 6.56 24.60 9.51
C LEU A 247 7.64 23.55 9.23
N ARG A 248 8.58 23.84 8.34
CA ARG A 248 9.73 22.98 8.07
C ARG A 248 10.58 22.76 9.32
N GLY A 249 10.76 23.80 10.14
CA GLY A 249 11.44 23.68 11.44
C GLY A 249 10.71 22.78 12.43
N VAL A 250 9.38 22.92 12.55
CA VAL A 250 8.54 22.03 13.37
C VAL A 250 8.62 20.60 12.87
N LEU A 251 8.49 20.39 11.56
CA LEU A 251 8.53 19.08 10.94
C LEU A 251 9.85 18.35 11.19
N LYS A 252 10.99 19.05 11.05
CA LYS A 252 12.32 18.47 11.31
C LYS A 252 12.45 18.01 12.76
N ARG A 253 12.05 18.84 13.72
CA ARG A 253 12.11 18.49 15.17
C ARG A 253 11.22 17.29 15.46
N ALA A 254 9.98 17.27 14.97
CA ALA A 254 9.07 16.15 15.17
C ALA A 254 9.62 14.83 14.58
N LEU A 255 10.24 14.88 13.39
CA LEU A 255 10.90 13.73 12.79
C LEU A 255 12.11 13.26 13.60
N GLU A 256 12.87 14.18 14.22
CA GLU A 256 13.99 13.84 15.10
C GLU A 256 13.52 13.16 16.39
N GLU A 257 12.50 13.72 17.07
CA GLU A 257 11.89 13.15 18.26
C GLU A 257 11.33 11.74 17.99
N ALA A 258 10.54 11.58 16.95
CA ALA A 258 10.01 10.26 16.54
C ALA A 258 11.17 9.27 16.22
N SER A 259 12.25 9.75 15.59
CA SER A 259 13.40 8.90 15.30
C SER A 259 14.11 8.41 16.55
N MET A 260 14.22 9.24 17.58
CA MET A 260 14.82 8.84 18.87
C MET A 260 13.98 7.74 19.54
N GLY A 261 12.67 7.89 19.58
CA GLY A 261 11.75 6.86 20.10
C GLY A 261 11.85 5.55 19.33
N LEU A 262 11.87 5.62 17.99
CA LEU A 262 11.99 4.45 17.13
C LEU A 262 13.34 3.72 17.30
N GLN A 263 14.43 4.45 17.49
CA GLN A 263 15.74 3.85 17.81
C GLN A 263 15.70 3.12 19.15
N ALA A 264 15.13 3.76 20.18
CA ALA A 264 15.07 3.18 21.53
C ALA A 264 14.19 1.92 21.61
N VAL A 265 13.06 1.90 20.90
CA VAL A 265 12.08 0.82 21.00
C VAL A 265 12.34 -0.30 20.00
N TYR A 266 12.71 0.04 18.75
CA TYR A 266 12.82 -0.92 17.64
C TYR A 266 14.26 -1.17 17.18
N GLY A 267 15.25 -0.51 17.80
CA GLY A 267 16.68 -0.75 17.52
C GLY A 267 17.17 -0.25 16.16
N PHE A 268 16.46 0.67 15.51
CA PHE A 268 16.96 1.31 14.28
C PHE A 268 18.24 2.08 14.57
N SER A 269 19.25 2.01 13.68
CA SER A 269 20.48 2.79 13.88
C SER A 269 20.24 4.29 13.64
N ALA A 270 21.07 5.13 14.27
CA ALA A 270 21.01 6.58 14.09
C ALA A 270 21.22 6.98 12.63
N GLU A 271 22.15 6.32 11.94
CA GLU A 271 22.44 6.54 10.51
C GLU A 271 21.26 6.18 9.62
N ALA A 272 20.64 5.01 9.87
CA ALA A 272 19.45 4.57 9.12
C ALA A 272 18.29 5.56 9.30
N MET A 273 18.06 6.04 10.52
CA MET A 273 17.01 7.02 10.79
C MET A 273 17.33 8.40 10.22
N ALA A 274 18.59 8.82 10.19
CA ALA A 274 19.00 10.07 9.54
C ALA A 274 18.76 10.02 8.02
N ALA A 275 19.17 8.94 7.36
CA ALA A 275 18.92 8.71 5.94
C ALA A 275 17.40 8.68 5.64
N TRP A 276 16.62 7.99 6.46
CA TRP A 276 15.18 7.89 6.34
C TRP A 276 14.48 9.25 6.45
N ARG A 277 14.88 10.11 7.41
CA ARG A 277 14.36 11.48 7.51
C ARG A 277 14.69 12.31 6.27
N GLY A 278 15.89 12.14 5.71
CA GLY A 278 16.30 12.79 4.45
C GLY A 278 15.36 12.44 3.31
N VAL A 279 15.09 11.14 3.12
CA VAL A 279 14.15 10.66 2.10
C VAL A 279 12.74 11.24 2.31
N ILE A 280 12.23 11.28 3.55
CA ILE A 280 10.90 11.85 3.82
C ILE A 280 10.84 13.32 3.45
N LEU A 281 11.83 14.12 3.84
CA LEU A 281 11.86 15.55 3.53
C LEU A 281 11.94 15.80 2.01
N GLU A 282 12.69 14.98 1.28
CA GLU A 282 12.75 15.03 -0.19
C GLU A 282 11.41 14.67 -0.83
N LEU A 283 10.74 13.61 -0.35
CA LEU A 283 9.42 13.20 -0.84
C LEU A 283 8.35 14.29 -0.65
N LEU A 284 8.38 14.99 0.48
CA LEU A 284 7.42 16.06 0.78
C LEU A 284 7.72 17.36 0.01
N ASP A 285 8.98 17.65 -0.31
CA ASP A 285 9.41 18.82 -1.10
C ASP A 285 9.43 18.56 -2.61
N ASN A 286 8.71 17.52 -3.07
CA ASN A 286 8.67 17.16 -4.47
C ASN A 286 7.68 18.08 -5.25
N PRO A 287 8.18 18.95 -6.17
CA PRO A 287 7.33 19.90 -6.89
C PRO A 287 6.40 19.26 -7.92
N TYR A 288 6.62 18.00 -8.26
CA TYR A 288 5.82 17.24 -9.23
C TYR A 288 4.70 16.42 -8.56
N ILE A 289 4.67 16.36 -7.21
CA ILE A 289 3.60 15.75 -6.43
C ILE A 289 2.75 16.87 -5.81
N ASN A 290 1.64 17.19 -6.46
CA ASN A 290 0.70 18.18 -5.93
C ASN A 290 -0.30 17.49 -4.98
N ASP A 291 0.17 17.12 -3.77
CA ASP A 291 -0.69 16.48 -2.79
C ASP A 291 -1.50 17.52 -2.00
N ASN A 292 -2.82 17.43 -2.09
CA ASN A 292 -3.73 18.41 -1.51
C ASN A 292 -3.96 18.14 -0.02
N LEU A 293 -3.86 19.20 0.80
CA LEU A 293 -4.05 19.11 2.26
C LEU A 293 -5.48 18.67 2.63
N SER A 294 -6.50 19.00 1.82
CA SER A 294 -7.88 18.56 2.09
C SER A 294 -8.03 17.04 2.03
N ARG A 295 -7.32 16.38 1.10
CA ARG A 295 -7.26 14.91 1.03
C ARG A 295 -6.61 14.31 2.27
N LEU A 296 -5.56 14.93 2.76
CA LEU A 296 -4.81 14.49 3.94
C LEU A 296 -5.52 14.81 5.26
N GLY A 297 -6.45 15.77 5.27
CA GLY A 297 -7.19 16.21 6.45
C GLY A 297 -8.31 15.28 6.91
N THR A 298 -8.67 14.26 6.12
CA THR A 298 -9.73 13.30 6.46
C THR A 298 -9.38 12.44 7.67
N ASP A 299 -10.39 11.87 8.35
CA ASP A 299 -10.25 10.92 9.44
C ASP A 299 -9.39 11.44 10.62
N THR A 300 -9.65 12.67 11.03
CA THR A 300 -8.89 13.36 12.09
C THR A 300 -8.94 12.63 13.43
N ARG A 301 -10.11 12.04 13.79
CA ARG A 301 -10.28 11.32 15.04
C ARG A 301 -9.32 10.15 15.19
N ARG A 302 -9.17 9.34 14.13
CA ARG A 302 -8.21 8.23 14.11
C ARG A 302 -6.77 8.74 14.21
N LYS A 303 -6.41 9.75 13.42
CA LYS A 303 -5.03 10.31 13.39
C LYS A 303 -4.58 10.90 14.72
N LEU A 304 -5.51 11.27 15.59
CA LEU A 304 -5.28 11.75 16.95
C LEU A 304 -5.41 10.65 18.01
N SER A 305 -5.65 9.38 17.62
CA SER A 305 -5.67 8.30 18.59
C SER A 305 -4.28 8.02 19.15
N THR A 306 -4.21 7.45 20.34
CA THR A 306 -2.96 7.21 21.10
C THR A 306 -1.96 6.30 20.39
N SER A 307 -2.41 5.48 19.43
CA SER A 307 -1.55 4.55 18.67
C SER A 307 -1.32 4.98 17.22
N ASP A 308 -1.89 6.11 16.78
CA ASP A 308 -1.72 6.59 15.41
C ASP A 308 -0.65 7.69 15.33
N ARG A 309 -0.44 8.22 14.15
CA ARG A 309 0.67 9.04 13.67
C ARG A 309 0.98 10.34 14.40
N LEU A 310 0.05 10.90 15.20
CA LEU A 310 0.29 12.16 15.92
C LEU A 310 0.57 11.94 17.41
N CYS A 311 -0.20 11.10 18.09
CA CYS A 311 -0.01 10.83 19.50
C CYS A 311 0.87 9.59 19.77
N GLY A 312 0.94 8.64 18.84
CA GLY A 312 1.76 7.45 18.98
C GLY A 312 3.26 7.73 19.09
N PRO A 313 3.85 8.62 18.27
CA PRO A 313 5.28 8.94 18.36
C PRO A 313 5.64 9.88 19.51
N ALA A 314 4.68 10.53 20.17
CA ALA A 314 4.89 11.43 21.32
C ALA A 314 4.87 10.63 22.64
#